data_abb28520a3401ad824ab0ac10d43ae97
#
_entry.id   abb28520a3401ad824ab0ac10d43ae97
#
_cell.length_a   1.000
_cell.length_b   1.000
_cell.length_c   1.000
_cell.angle_alpha   90.00
_cell.angle_beta   90.00
_cell.angle_gamma   90.00
#
_symmetry.space_group_name_H-M   'P 1'
#
loop_
_entity.id
_entity.type
_entity.pdbx_description
1 polymer ?
#
loop_
_entity_poly.entity_id
_entity_poly.type
_entity_poly.pdbx_seq_one_letter_code
_entity_poly.pdbx_strand_id
1 'polypeptide(L)'
;MRNHVAVLALALSASSLCGCAKKIDATFEGTITMTTTLAGKAPQPMMMEIKNGRMRFDTLGEGGAPMHGVYDPTRNEVMVFMDSQKAYMTLDFSRATAPAPNTSAETSIAEKAGGKDEVAGISCEKWVSKETSGKRSEVCVIEGVNFFDLTRLRAGAAGLGGVGPQSMQEKKMFPLRSVEYDASGAEISRMEVTAVDKKAVDESRFVTPADYKKLEIPPAPAQP
;
A
#
# COMPACT_ATOMS: atom_id res chain seq x y z
N MET A 1 4.61 61.00 47.31
CA MET A 1 3.92 59.75 46.92
C MET A 1 4.36 59.43 45.51
N ARG A 2 5.24 58.45 45.34
CA ARG A 2 5.80 58.02 44.01
C ARG A 2 5.26 56.66 43.69
N ASN A 3 4.35 56.59 42.66
CA ASN A 3 3.79 55.33 42.15
C ASN A 3 4.82 54.69 41.19
N HIS A 4 5.34 53.52 41.53
CA HIS A 4 6.11 52.65 40.63
C HIS A 4 5.16 51.70 39.92
N VAL A 5 4.99 51.92 38.61
CA VAL A 5 4.29 50.96 37.72
C VAL A 5 5.32 49.95 37.24
N ALA A 6 5.19 48.70 37.69
CA ALA A 6 5.98 47.58 37.20
C ALA A 6 5.36 47.05 35.91
N VAL A 7 6.08 47.17 34.80
CA VAL A 7 5.69 46.56 33.50
C VAL A 7 6.22 45.15 33.48
N LEU A 8 5.31 44.18 33.52
CA LEU A 8 5.60 42.76 33.38
C LEU A 8 5.67 42.40 31.89
N ALA A 9 6.88 42.18 31.36
CA ALA A 9 7.06 41.70 29.98
C ALA A 9 6.82 40.21 29.91
N LEU A 10 5.71 39.81 29.29
CA LEU A 10 5.43 38.39 28.93
C LEU A 10 6.28 38.02 27.71
N ALA A 11 7.30 37.20 27.90
CA ALA A 11 8.04 36.58 26.81
C ALA A 11 7.23 35.40 26.26
N LEU A 12 6.60 35.57 25.08
CA LEU A 12 6.03 34.47 24.31
C LEU A 12 7.16 33.64 23.72
N SER A 13 7.43 32.48 24.32
CA SER A 13 8.29 31.46 23.73
C SER A 13 7.55 30.79 22.57
N ALA A 14 7.83 31.18 21.34
CA ALA A 14 7.38 30.48 20.14
C ALA A 14 8.16 29.16 20.06
N SER A 15 7.55 28.08 20.55
CA SER A 15 8.03 26.71 20.34
C SER A 15 7.84 26.38 18.86
N SER A 16 8.88 26.54 18.05
CA SER A 16 8.93 26.03 16.68
C SER A 16 8.83 24.51 16.73
N LEU A 17 7.64 23.98 16.53
CA LEU A 17 7.43 22.57 16.19
C LEU A 17 8.07 22.32 14.83
N CYS A 18 9.37 22.01 14.84
CA CYS A 18 10.05 21.48 13.66
C CYS A 18 9.44 20.10 13.40
N GLY A 19 8.32 20.07 12.69
CA GLY A 19 7.71 18.85 12.18
C GLY A 19 8.70 18.21 11.23
N CYS A 20 9.45 17.20 11.68
CA CYS A 20 10.23 16.36 10.78
C CYS A 20 9.28 15.84 9.70
N ALA A 21 9.44 16.32 8.47
CA ALA A 21 8.65 15.86 7.35
C ALA A 21 8.76 14.33 7.28
N LYS A 22 7.63 13.66 7.36
CA LYS A 22 7.56 12.21 7.24
C LYS A 22 8.09 11.84 5.86
N LYS A 23 9.04 10.92 5.80
CA LYS A 23 9.64 10.48 4.54
C LYS A 23 9.59 8.95 4.47
N ILE A 24 9.10 8.47 3.34
CA ILE A 24 9.20 7.07 2.96
C ILE A 24 10.29 7.00 1.88
N ASP A 25 11.29 6.15 2.07
CA ASP A 25 12.34 5.86 1.10
C ASP A 25 12.65 4.36 1.08
N ALA A 26 13.57 3.94 0.24
CA ALA A 26 13.92 2.51 0.09
C ALA A 26 14.46 1.85 1.37
N THR A 27 14.88 2.63 2.36
CA THR A 27 15.37 2.17 3.66
C THR A 27 14.34 2.32 4.78
N PHE A 28 13.08 2.63 4.42
CA PHE A 28 12.03 2.83 5.40
C PHE A 28 11.82 1.59 6.27
N GLU A 29 11.80 1.79 7.57
CA GLU A 29 11.36 0.83 8.58
C GLU A 29 10.23 1.46 9.37
N GLY A 30 9.10 0.75 9.50
CA GLY A 30 7.94 1.29 10.19
C GLY A 30 6.62 0.67 9.75
N THR A 31 5.55 1.40 10.06
CA THR A 31 4.17 1.00 9.75
C THR A 31 3.55 2.01 8.79
N ILE A 32 2.85 1.51 7.78
CA ILE A 32 2.00 2.28 6.88
C ILE A 32 0.57 1.77 7.04
N THR A 33 -0.35 2.63 7.43
CA THR A 33 -1.78 2.32 7.50
C THR A 33 -2.47 2.92 6.30
N MET A 34 -3.35 2.16 5.67
CA MET A 34 -4.15 2.62 4.54
C MET A 34 -5.58 2.11 4.64
N THR A 35 -6.47 2.74 3.89
CA THR A 35 -7.87 2.34 3.78
C THR A 35 -8.20 2.13 2.32
N THR A 36 -8.89 1.05 2.01
CA THR A 36 -9.49 0.80 0.70
C THR A 36 -10.99 0.88 0.80
N THR A 37 -11.59 1.67 -0.08
CA THR A 37 -13.05 1.82 -0.19
C THR A 37 -13.46 1.41 -1.59
N LEU A 38 -14.42 0.51 -1.71
CA LEU A 38 -15.09 0.17 -2.96
C LEU A 38 -16.49 0.78 -2.96
N ALA A 39 -16.98 1.17 -4.13
CA ALA A 39 -18.32 1.74 -4.25
C ALA A 39 -19.37 0.82 -3.61
N GLY A 40 -20.19 1.38 -2.72
CA GLY A 40 -21.22 0.63 -2.00
C GLY A 40 -20.71 -0.32 -0.90
N LYS A 41 -19.42 -0.29 -0.57
CA LYS A 41 -18.83 -1.11 0.51
C LYS A 41 -18.30 -0.23 1.63
N ALA A 42 -18.28 -0.79 2.84
CA ALA A 42 -17.60 -0.14 3.96
C ALA A 42 -16.08 -0.08 3.72
N PRO A 43 -15.41 0.99 4.18
CA PRO A 43 -13.96 1.09 4.11
C PRO A 43 -13.28 -0.08 4.80
N GLN A 44 -12.24 -0.63 4.17
CA GLN A 44 -11.45 -1.75 4.69
C GLN A 44 -10.06 -1.22 5.08
N PRO A 45 -9.68 -1.30 6.35
CA PRO A 45 -8.33 -0.93 6.77
C PRO A 45 -7.33 -2.01 6.37
N MET A 46 -6.13 -1.59 6.02
CA MET A 46 -4.96 -2.43 5.83
C MET A 46 -3.78 -1.79 6.54
N MET A 47 -2.99 -2.58 7.21
CA MET A 47 -1.74 -2.15 7.83
C MET A 47 -0.57 -2.89 7.19
N MET A 48 0.48 -2.16 6.85
CA MET A 48 1.75 -2.73 6.39
C MET A 48 2.84 -2.42 7.40
N GLU A 49 3.62 -3.42 7.76
CA GLU A 49 4.87 -3.29 8.52
C GLU A 49 6.04 -3.61 7.58
N ILE A 50 7.04 -2.74 7.55
CA ILE A 50 8.17 -2.83 6.63
C ILE A 50 9.47 -2.84 7.43
N LYS A 51 10.34 -3.81 7.12
CA LYS A 51 11.67 -3.92 7.69
C LYS A 51 12.62 -4.71 6.77
N ASN A 52 13.78 -4.13 6.49
CA ASN A 52 14.83 -4.78 5.68
C ASN A 52 14.31 -5.31 4.33
N GLY A 53 13.41 -4.56 3.67
CA GLY A 53 12.79 -4.95 2.42
C GLY A 53 11.70 -6.02 2.54
N ARG A 54 11.53 -6.65 3.71
CA ARG A 54 10.37 -7.51 3.98
C ARG A 54 9.16 -6.66 4.29
N MET A 55 7.99 -7.16 3.93
CA MET A 55 6.72 -6.50 4.19
C MET A 55 5.74 -7.51 4.77
N ARG A 56 5.13 -7.13 5.89
CA ARG A 56 3.94 -7.78 6.43
C ARG A 56 2.74 -6.90 6.15
N PHE A 57 1.64 -7.49 5.73
CA PHE A 57 0.36 -6.80 5.59
C PHE A 57 -0.72 -7.54 6.39
N ASP A 58 -1.43 -6.79 7.21
CA ASP A 58 -2.57 -7.27 7.97
C ASP A 58 -3.85 -6.70 7.33
N THR A 59 -4.83 -7.57 7.03
CA THR A 59 -6.09 -7.22 6.37
C THR A 59 -7.21 -8.15 6.85
N LEU A 60 -8.41 -7.93 6.33
CA LEU A 60 -9.54 -8.82 6.54
C LEU A 60 -9.76 -9.68 5.30
N GLY A 61 -9.86 -10.98 5.49
CA GLY A 61 -10.26 -11.93 4.48
C GLY A 61 -11.77 -11.97 4.27
N GLU A 62 -12.24 -12.94 3.49
CA GLU A 62 -13.64 -13.17 3.28
C GLU A 62 -14.38 -13.43 4.60
N GLY A 63 -15.57 -12.81 4.76
CA GLY A 63 -16.33 -12.88 6.01
C GLY A 63 -15.75 -12.06 7.16
N GLY A 64 -14.72 -11.21 6.92
CA GLY A 64 -14.12 -10.37 7.94
C GLY A 64 -13.12 -11.09 8.86
N ALA A 65 -12.71 -12.30 8.52
CA ALA A 65 -11.70 -13.03 9.29
C ALA A 65 -10.33 -12.35 9.19
N PRO A 66 -9.59 -12.18 10.30
CA PRO A 66 -8.23 -11.65 10.25
C PRO A 66 -7.31 -12.53 9.38
N MET A 67 -6.59 -11.88 8.49
CA MET A 67 -5.62 -12.51 7.61
C MET A 67 -4.37 -11.64 7.53
N HIS A 68 -3.22 -12.25 7.46
CA HIS A 68 -2.00 -11.51 7.21
C HIS A 68 -1.11 -12.22 6.19
N GLY A 69 -0.28 -11.44 5.54
CA GLY A 69 0.73 -11.96 4.62
C GLY A 69 2.10 -11.41 4.93
N VAL A 70 3.12 -12.19 4.61
CA VAL A 70 4.52 -11.77 4.73
C VAL A 70 5.21 -12.00 3.38
N TYR A 71 5.68 -10.92 2.79
CA TYR A 71 6.53 -10.95 1.61
C TYR A 71 8.00 -11.03 2.01
N ASP A 72 8.72 -12.00 1.46
CA ASP A 72 10.16 -12.15 1.58
C ASP A 72 10.83 -11.94 0.21
N PRO A 73 11.50 -10.80 0.00
CA PRO A 73 12.15 -10.51 -1.29
C PRO A 73 13.32 -11.44 -1.60
N THR A 74 13.97 -12.04 -0.58
CA THR A 74 15.12 -12.94 -0.78
C THR A 74 14.69 -14.26 -1.38
N ARG A 75 13.48 -14.72 -1.06
CA ARG A 75 12.88 -15.96 -1.58
C ARG A 75 11.89 -15.70 -2.71
N ASN A 76 11.56 -14.42 -2.94
CA ASN A 76 10.54 -13.99 -3.91
C ASN A 76 9.19 -14.70 -3.69
N GLU A 77 8.79 -14.83 -2.44
CA GLU A 77 7.56 -15.51 -2.02
C GLU A 77 6.72 -14.67 -1.09
N VAL A 78 5.42 -14.92 -1.08
CA VAL A 78 4.49 -14.43 -0.06
C VAL A 78 3.94 -15.62 0.71
N MET A 79 4.06 -15.56 2.02
CA MET A 79 3.34 -16.44 2.94
C MET A 79 2.03 -15.77 3.32
N VAL A 80 0.91 -16.44 3.13
CA VAL A 80 -0.42 -15.97 3.53
C VAL A 80 -0.90 -16.80 4.69
N PHE A 81 -1.22 -16.16 5.79
CA PHE A 81 -1.60 -16.79 7.06
C PHE A 81 -3.11 -16.67 7.30
N MET A 82 -3.71 -17.77 7.64
CA MET A 82 -5.11 -17.89 8.10
C MET A 82 -5.11 -18.13 9.60
N ASP A 83 -5.14 -17.05 10.37
CA ASP A 83 -4.92 -17.09 11.82
C ASP A 83 -5.96 -17.94 12.54
N SER A 84 -7.23 -17.90 12.10
CA SER A 84 -8.30 -18.71 12.68
C SER A 84 -8.10 -20.22 12.53
N GLN A 85 -7.34 -20.64 11.52
CA GLN A 85 -7.06 -22.05 11.23
C GLN A 85 -5.65 -22.47 11.69
N LYS A 86 -4.83 -21.54 12.16
CA LYS A 86 -3.40 -21.74 12.41
C LYS A 86 -2.70 -22.42 11.24
N ALA A 87 -2.97 -21.89 10.06
CA ALA A 87 -2.47 -22.43 8.80
C ALA A 87 -1.89 -21.33 7.92
N TYR A 88 -0.99 -21.69 7.02
CA TYR A 88 -0.47 -20.78 6.01
C TYR A 88 -0.24 -21.48 4.69
N MET A 89 -0.25 -20.70 3.62
CA MET A 89 0.18 -21.12 2.28
C MET A 89 1.31 -20.23 1.78
N THR A 90 2.13 -20.77 0.89
CA THR A 90 3.22 -20.04 0.25
C THR A 90 2.90 -19.83 -1.22
N LEU A 91 2.92 -18.59 -1.67
CA LEU A 91 2.83 -18.20 -3.07
C LEU A 91 4.24 -17.90 -3.58
N ASP A 92 4.74 -18.75 -4.46
CA ASP A 92 6.07 -18.61 -5.09
C ASP A 92 5.93 -17.82 -6.40
N PHE A 93 6.39 -16.58 -6.38
CA PHE A 93 6.33 -15.70 -7.55
C PHE A 93 7.44 -15.95 -8.57
N SER A 94 8.44 -16.76 -8.25
CA SER A 94 9.45 -17.17 -9.23
C SER A 94 8.87 -18.08 -10.31
N ARG A 95 7.78 -18.78 -9.95
CA ARG A 95 7.06 -19.72 -10.84
C ARG A 95 5.80 -19.10 -11.46
N ALA A 96 5.36 -17.94 -10.97
CA ALA A 96 4.27 -17.23 -11.59
C ALA A 96 4.73 -16.77 -12.96
N THR A 97 4.40 -17.54 -14.00
CA THR A 97 4.42 -17.02 -15.37
C THR A 97 3.60 -15.73 -15.33
N ALA A 98 4.18 -14.63 -15.84
CA ALA A 98 3.41 -13.42 -16.03
C ALA A 98 2.07 -13.85 -16.66
N PRO A 99 0.93 -13.38 -16.12
CA PRO A 99 -0.35 -13.73 -16.72
C PRO A 99 -0.20 -13.43 -18.21
N ALA A 100 -0.60 -14.39 -19.05
CA ALA A 100 -0.64 -14.16 -20.48
C ALA A 100 -1.26 -12.77 -20.67
N PRO A 101 -0.66 -11.88 -21.46
CA PRO A 101 -1.23 -10.58 -21.67
C PRO A 101 -2.67 -10.84 -22.06
N ASN A 102 -3.61 -10.48 -21.16
CA ASN A 102 -5.00 -10.56 -21.51
C ASN A 102 -5.10 -9.83 -22.84
N THR A 103 -5.57 -10.48 -23.86
CA THR A 103 -5.73 -9.93 -25.22
C THR A 103 -6.67 -8.71 -25.22
N SER A 104 -7.25 -8.38 -24.09
CA SER A 104 -7.98 -7.17 -23.75
C SER A 104 -7.22 -6.28 -22.75
N ALA A 105 -5.89 -6.35 -22.68
CA ALA A 105 -5.12 -5.37 -21.91
C ALA A 105 -5.38 -4.00 -22.55
N GLU A 106 -6.41 -3.33 -22.04
CA GLU A 106 -6.66 -1.92 -22.38
C GLU A 106 -5.37 -1.16 -22.10
N THR A 107 -4.82 -0.56 -23.13
CA THR A 107 -3.57 0.19 -23.03
C THR A 107 -3.86 1.43 -22.20
N SER A 108 -3.58 1.36 -20.92
CA SER A 108 -3.65 2.54 -20.06
C SER A 108 -2.29 3.25 -20.10
N ILE A 109 -2.29 4.48 -20.57
CA ILE A 109 -1.10 5.33 -20.55
C ILE A 109 -1.20 6.19 -19.29
N ALA A 110 -0.22 6.03 -18.40
CA ALA A 110 -0.13 6.90 -17.24
C ALA A 110 0.75 8.11 -17.55
N GLU A 111 0.21 9.29 -17.30
CA GLU A 111 0.87 10.56 -17.53
C GLU A 111 0.96 11.36 -16.22
N LYS A 112 2.04 12.14 -16.06
CA LYS A 112 2.10 13.12 -14.97
C LYS A 112 1.02 14.18 -15.20
N ALA A 113 0.11 14.28 -14.25
CA ALA A 113 -0.96 15.29 -14.29
C ALA A 113 -0.46 16.71 -13.96
N GLY A 114 0.81 16.80 -13.51
CA GLY A 114 1.39 18.04 -13.00
C GLY A 114 0.92 18.39 -11.58
N GLY A 115 1.77 19.12 -10.87
CA GLY A 115 1.54 19.52 -9.48
C GLY A 115 1.84 18.43 -8.47
N LYS A 116 1.94 18.88 -7.21
CA LYS A 116 2.15 18.04 -6.04
C LYS A 116 0.87 18.00 -5.20
N ASP A 117 0.74 16.97 -4.42
CA ASP A 117 -0.30 16.81 -3.42
C ASP A 117 0.33 16.32 -2.12
N GLU A 118 -0.43 16.22 -1.07
CA GLU A 118 0.02 15.72 0.22
C GLU A 118 -0.95 14.65 0.75
N VAL A 119 -0.41 13.51 1.15
CA VAL A 119 -1.17 12.41 1.74
C VAL A 119 -0.47 11.96 3.00
N ALA A 120 -1.18 11.92 4.12
CA ALA A 120 -0.64 11.57 5.44
C ALA A 120 0.60 12.38 5.86
N GLY A 121 0.73 13.65 5.40
CA GLY A 121 1.87 14.51 5.67
C GLY A 121 3.08 14.24 4.75
N ILE A 122 2.90 13.53 3.65
CA ILE A 122 3.94 13.20 2.69
C ILE A 122 3.58 13.79 1.33
N SER A 123 4.49 14.59 0.77
CA SER A 123 4.34 15.13 -0.58
C SER A 123 4.47 14.05 -1.64
N CYS A 124 3.57 14.05 -2.62
CA CYS A 124 3.53 13.08 -3.71
C CYS A 124 3.23 13.76 -5.05
N GLU A 125 3.60 13.11 -6.14
CA GLU A 125 3.33 13.57 -7.50
C GLU A 125 2.03 12.97 -8.03
N LYS A 126 1.22 13.79 -8.71
CA LYS A 126 -0.05 13.36 -9.30
C LYS A 126 0.16 12.77 -10.69
N TRP A 127 -0.45 11.60 -10.90
CA TRP A 127 -0.50 10.89 -12.16
C TRP A 127 -1.93 10.55 -12.51
N VAL A 128 -2.24 10.54 -13.79
CA VAL A 128 -3.55 10.15 -14.33
C VAL A 128 -3.34 9.10 -15.39
N SER A 129 -4.16 8.06 -15.38
CA SER A 129 -4.27 7.15 -16.51
C SER A 129 -5.69 7.12 -17.02
N LYS A 130 -5.84 6.92 -18.33
CA LYS A 130 -7.12 6.76 -19.01
C LYS A 130 -7.09 5.50 -19.82
N GLU A 131 -8.17 4.76 -19.77
CA GLU A 131 -8.38 3.56 -20.58
C GLU A 131 -9.28 3.89 -21.78
N THR A 132 -9.19 3.08 -22.80
CA THR A 132 -10.07 3.21 -23.99
C THR A 132 -11.54 2.96 -23.65
N SER A 133 -11.82 2.20 -22.58
CA SER A 133 -13.16 2.00 -22.01
C SER A 133 -13.79 3.28 -21.43
N GLY A 134 -13.02 4.35 -21.29
CA GLY A 134 -13.43 5.57 -20.61
C GLY A 134 -13.18 5.56 -19.10
N LYS A 135 -12.73 4.46 -18.52
CA LYS A 135 -12.28 4.42 -17.14
C LYS A 135 -11.05 5.29 -16.93
N ARG A 136 -10.91 5.84 -15.75
CA ARG A 136 -9.81 6.72 -15.38
C ARG A 136 -9.30 6.36 -14.00
N SER A 137 -7.99 6.47 -13.79
CA SER A 137 -7.43 6.46 -12.43
C SER A 137 -6.57 7.70 -12.18
N GLU A 138 -6.64 8.18 -10.94
CA GLU A 138 -5.79 9.25 -10.41
C GLU A 138 -4.96 8.70 -9.27
N VAL A 139 -3.64 8.88 -9.34
CA VAL A 139 -2.73 8.32 -8.35
C VAL A 139 -1.78 9.41 -7.84
N CYS A 140 -1.58 9.47 -6.53
CA CYS A 140 -0.53 10.28 -5.93
C CYS A 140 0.59 9.36 -5.47
N VAL A 141 1.80 9.52 -6.04
CA VAL A 141 2.91 8.59 -5.85
C VAL A 141 4.16 9.27 -5.32
N ILE A 142 4.96 8.50 -4.59
CA ILE A 142 6.37 8.82 -4.32
C ILE A 142 7.25 7.96 -5.23
N GLU A 143 8.26 8.58 -5.83
CA GLU A 143 9.21 7.90 -6.71
C GLU A 143 10.39 7.29 -5.94
N GLY A 144 11.02 6.27 -6.51
CA GLY A 144 12.22 5.63 -5.95
C GLY A 144 11.94 4.66 -4.81
N VAL A 145 10.68 4.37 -4.51
CA VAL A 145 10.26 3.44 -3.46
C VAL A 145 9.45 2.31 -4.06
N ASN A 146 9.91 1.10 -3.84
CA ASN A 146 9.15 -0.09 -4.18
C ASN A 146 9.40 -1.14 -3.10
N PHE A 147 8.44 -1.33 -2.22
CA PHE A 147 8.52 -2.37 -1.17
C PHE A 147 8.08 -3.73 -1.70
N PHE A 148 7.28 -3.75 -2.75
CA PHE A 148 6.72 -4.97 -3.27
C PHE A 148 6.19 -4.79 -4.70
N ASP A 149 6.46 -5.78 -5.55
CA ASP A 149 5.92 -5.82 -6.90
C ASP A 149 4.47 -6.32 -6.88
N LEU A 150 3.53 -5.40 -6.73
CA LEU A 150 2.09 -5.68 -6.68
C LEU A 150 1.53 -6.31 -7.97
N THR A 151 2.25 -6.25 -9.11
CA THR A 151 1.80 -6.93 -10.35
C THR A 151 1.76 -8.43 -10.15
N ARG A 152 2.67 -8.93 -9.33
CA ARG A 152 2.82 -10.35 -9.06
C ARG A 152 1.70 -10.88 -8.16
N LEU A 153 1.13 -10.04 -7.28
CA LEU A 153 -0.07 -10.41 -6.50
C LEU A 153 -1.32 -10.54 -7.36
N ARG A 154 -1.39 -9.82 -8.47
CA ARG A 154 -2.55 -9.83 -9.36
C ARG A 154 -2.83 -11.22 -9.96
N ALA A 155 -1.80 -12.02 -10.17
CA ALA A 155 -1.92 -13.37 -10.72
C ALA A 155 -2.52 -14.40 -9.73
N GLY A 156 -2.51 -14.12 -8.42
CA GLY A 156 -2.90 -15.08 -7.40
C GLY A 156 -3.99 -14.64 -6.42
N ALA A 157 -4.29 -13.35 -6.33
CA ALA A 157 -5.22 -12.81 -5.34
C ALA A 157 -6.22 -11.87 -6.01
N ALA A 158 -7.30 -12.41 -6.51
CA ALA A 158 -8.42 -11.68 -7.16
C ALA A 158 -9.14 -10.66 -6.25
N GLY A 159 -8.64 -10.36 -5.06
CA GLY A 159 -9.26 -9.47 -4.10
C GLY A 159 -8.45 -8.24 -3.70
N LEU A 160 -7.15 -8.20 -4.00
CA LEU A 160 -6.33 -7.01 -3.78
C LEU A 160 -6.35 -6.19 -5.07
N GLY A 161 -7.30 -5.27 -5.19
CA GLY A 161 -7.48 -4.40 -6.35
C GLY A 161 -6.13 -3.88 -6.85
N GLY A 162 -5.86 -4.07 -8.13
CA GLY A 162 -4.57 -3.71 -8.74
C GLY A 162 -4.30 -2.23 -8.57
N VAL A 163 -3.26 -1.89 -7.83
CA VAL A 163 -2.90 -0.52 -7.55
C VAL A 163 -2.11 0.04 -8.73
N GLY A 164 -2.81 0.73 -9.60
CA GLY A 164 -2.22 1.53 -10.67
C GLY A 164 -1.76 0.78 -11.94
N PRO A 165 -1.45 1.53 -13.00
CA PRO A 165 -0.98 1.00 -14.26
C PRO A 165 0.37 0.29 -14.14
N GLN A 166 0.62 -0.71 -15.00
CA GLN A 166 1.88 -1.46 -15.06
C GLN A 166 3.11 -0.54 -15.20
N SER A 167 2.98 0.57 -15.93
CA SER A 167 4.03 1.58 -16.10
C SER A 167 4.52 2.22 -14.78
N MET A 168 3.70 2.26 -13.73
CA MET A 168 4.11 2.80 -12.43
C MET A 168 5.05 1.88 -11.67
N GLN A 169 4.93 0.59 -11.86
CA GLN A 169 5.75 -0.41 -11.18
C GLN A 169 7.16 -0.46 -11.75
N GLU A 170 7.29 -0.36 -13.08
CA GLU A 170 8.58 -0.27 -13.75
C GLU A 170 9.39 0.95 -13.27
N LYS A 171 8.71 2.02 -12.85
CA LYS A 171 9.32 3.26 -12.35
C LYS A 171 9.59 3.27 -10.85
N LYS A 172 9.38 2.16 -10.15
CA LYS A 172 9.54 2.07 -8.68
C LYS A 172 8.76 3.16 -7.96
N MET A 173 7.46 3.21 -8.20
CA MET A 173 6.55 4.18 -7.59
C MET A 173 5.71 3.52 -6.51
N PHE A 174 5.62 4.17 -5.34
CA PHE A 174 4.74 3.74 -4.26
C PHE A 174 3.54 4.68 -4.18
N PRO A 175 2.31 4.17 -4.36
CA PRO A 175 1.11 4.99 -4.30
C PRO A 175 0.74 5.32 -2.85
N LEU A 176 0.54 6.60 -2.57
CA LEU A 176 -0.03 7.08 -1.32
C LEU A 176 -1.55 7.21 -1.41
N ARG A 177 -2.07 7.48 -2.60
CA ARG A 177 -3.51 7.47 -2.90
C ARG A 177 -3.73 7.01 -4.34
N SER A 178 -4.74 6.18 -4.54
CA SER A 178 -5.23 5.78 -5.85
C SER A 178 -6.75 5.88 -5.86
N VAL A 179 -7.32 6.53 -6.86
CA VAL A 179 -8.76 6.65 -7.05
C VAL A 179 -9.10 6.19 -8.46
N GLU A 180 -10.04 5.27 -8.56
CA GLU A 180 -10.54 4.77 -9.83
C GLU A 180 -11.95 5.28 -10.08
N TYR A 181 -12.20 5.69 -11.32
CA TYR A 181 -13.49 6.17 -11.79
C TYR A 181 -13.97 5.31 -12.97
N ASP A 182 -15.26 5.08 -13.02
CA ASP A 182 -15.89 4.47 -14.19
C ASP A 182 -15.99 5.45 -15.38
N ALA A 183 -16.52 4.98 -16.50
CA ALA A 183 -16.70 5.78 -17.71
C ALA A 183 -17.67 6.96 -17.52
N SER A 184 -18.56 6.92 -16.53
CA SER A 184 -19.45 8.03 -16.19
C SER A 184 -18.78 9.10 -15.32
N GLY A 185 -17.57 8.80 -14.79
CA GLY A 185 -16.84 9.64 -13.87
C GLY A 185 -17.20 9.41 -12.39
N ALA A 186 -17.99 8.39 -12.08
CA ALA A 186 -18.26 8.01 -10.71
C ALA A 186 -17.06 7.27 -10.08
N GLU A 187 -16.72 7.58 -8.84
CA GLU A 187 -15.68 6.88 -8.08
C GLU A 187 -16.11 5.44 -7.78
N ILE A 188 -15.33 4.46 -8.22
CA ILE A 188 -15.59 3.03 -8.01
C ILE A 188 -14.66 2.41 -6.98
N SER A 189 -13.46 2.95 -6.81
CA SER A 189 -12.56 2.52 -5.77
C SER A 189 -11.64 3.65 -5.31
N ARG A 190 -11.23 3.60 -4.05
CA ARG A 190 -10.23 4.49 -3.45
C ARG A 190 -9.33 3.69 -2.52
N MET A 191 -8.03 3.85 -2.68
CA MET A 191 -7.04 3.46 -1.70
C MET A 191 -6.30 4.70 -1.23
N GLU A 192 -6.12 4.87 0.07
CA GLU A 192 -5.44 6.04 0.62
C GLU A 192 -4.64 5.67 1.88
N VAL A 193 -3.38 6.11 1.92
CA VAL A 193 -2.55 6.03 3.12
C VAL A 193 -3.08 7.03 4.13
N THR A 194 -3.43 6.55 5.31
CA THR A 194 -4.00 7.38 6.39
C THR A 194 -2.98 7.72 7.47
N ALA A 195 -1.97 6.87 7.65
CA ALA A 195 -0.88 7.13 8.59
C ALA A 195 0.43 6.47 8.16
N VAL A 196 1.52 7.13 8.50
CA VAL A 196 2.89 6.59 8.37
C VAL A 196 3.61 6.82 9.69
N ASP A 197 4.16 5.74 10.25
CA ASP A 197 4.86 5.76 11.51
C ASP A 197 6.23 5.10 11.37
N LYS A 198 7.30 5.91 11.39
CA LYS A 198 8.68 5.43 11.30
C LYS A 198 9.12 4.96 12.69
N LYS A 199 9.26 3.66 12.84
CA LYS A 199 9.64 3.01 14.11
C LYS A 199 10.31 1.68 13.85
N ALA A 200 11.06 1.18 14.84
CA ALA A 200 11.56 -0.18 14.79
C ALA A 200 10.41 -1.19 14.77
N VAL A 201 10.51 -2.17 13.88
CA VAL A 201 9.55 -3.28 13.76
C VAL A 201 10.22 -4.55 14.27
N ASP A 202 9.49 -5.34 15.07
CA ASP A 202 10.01 -6.60 15.61
C ASP A 202 10.19 -7.64 14.50
N GLU A 203 11.34 -8.33 14.51
CA GLU A 203 11.65 -9.41 13.57
C GLU A 203 10.64 -10.57 13.64
N SER A 204 10.08 -10.84 14.82
CA SER A 204 9.07 -11.88 15.01
C SER A 204 7.80 -11.68 14.17
N ARG A 205 7.56 -10.45 13.70
CA ARG A 205 6.42 -10.12 12.84
C ARG A 205 6.53 -10.75 11.45
N PHE A 206 7.73 -11.17 11.04
CA PHE A 206 8.03 -11.69 9.70
C PHE A 206 8.35 -13.18 9.67
N VAL A 207 8.16 -13.88 10.78
CA VAL A 207 8.42 -15.32 10.88
C VAL A 207 7.13 -16.11 10.96
N THR A 208 7.15 -17.33 10.42
CA THR A 208 6.03 -18.26 10.55
C THR A 208 5.92 -18.73 12.01
N PRO A 209 4.76 -18.57 12.67
CA PRO A 209 4.56 -19.09 14.00
C PRO A 209 4.72 -20.63 14.03
N ALA A 210 5.36 -21.15 15.07
CA ALA A 210 5.72 -22.56 15.16
C ALA A 210 4.53 -23.53 15.20
N ASP A 211 3.37 -23.03 15.60
CA ASP A 211 2.12 -23.79 15.70
C ASP A 211 1.24 -23.72 14.44
N TYR A 212 1.74 -23.09 13.35
CA TYR A 212 1.02 -23.02 12.08
C TYR A 212 1.41 -24.18 11.15
N LYS A 213 0.41 -24.72 10.48
CA LYS A 213 0.59 -25.81 9.50
C LYS A 213 0.61 -25.25 8.08
N LYS A 214 1.57 -25.70 7.28
CA LYS A 214 1.59 -25.36 5.85
C LYS A 214 0.47 -26.13 5.13
N LEU A 215 -0.31 -25.40 4.33
CA LEU A 215 -1.28 -25.96 3.40
C LEU A 215 -0.63 -26.02 2.01
N GLU A 216 -0.78 -27.17 1.36
CA GLU A 216 -0.41 -27.30 -0.04
C GLU A 216 -1.51 -26.71 -0.92
N ILE A 217 -1.11 -25.84 -1.85
CA ILE A 217 -2.03 -25.33 -2.86
C ILE A 217 -2.17 -26.40 -3.95
N PRO A 218 -3.36 -26.94 -4.21
CA PRO A 218 -3.53 -27.87 -5.32
C PRO A 218 -3.05 -27.20 -6.61
N PRO A 219 -2.36 -27.97 -7.50
CA PRO A 219 -2.01 -27.42 -8.79
C PRO A 219 -3.28 -26.95 -9.52
N ALA A 220 -3.20 -25.77 -10.14
CA ALA A 220 -4.31 -25.28 -10.94
C ALA A 220 -4.68 -26.34 -11.98
N PRO A 221 -5.99 -26.62 -12.18
CA PRO A 221 -6.40 -27.56 -13.24
C PRO A 221 -5.81 -27.07 -14.56
N ALA A 222 -5.22 -27.99 -15.32
CA ALA A 222 -4.73 -27.68 -16.66
C ALA A 222 -5.87 -27.06 -17.46
N GLN A 223 -5.69 -25.85 -17.92
CA GLN A 223 -6.67 -25.22 -18.81
C GLN A 223 -6.66 -26.00 -20.13
N PRO A 224 -7.81 -26.37 -20.67
CA PRO A 224 -7.93 -27.10 -21.92
C PRO A 224 -7.45 -26.28 -23.12
#